data_0d5175f5d1a7d39fcf310cf1090be57d
#
_entry.id   0d5175f5d1a7d39fcf310cf1090be57d
#
_cell.length_a   1.000
_cell.length_b   1.000
_cell.length_c   1.000
_cell.angle_alpha   90.00
_cell.angle_beta   90.00
_cell.angle_gamma   90.00
#
_symmetry.space_group_name_H-M   'P 1'
#
loop_
_entity.id
_entity.type
_entity.pdbx_description
1 polymer ?
#
loop_
_entity_poly.entity_id
_entity_poly.type
_entity_poly.pdbx_seq_one_letter_code
_entity_poly.pdbx_strand_id
1 'polypeptide(L)'
;MVRQPRRRRASAALGPQRVRQYGRTAVAAIAGLALLVSGFVVFRAWSTIHAVSPHAQPQDLIALVQAKSDQPGSLGWKIKHDERINILLLGYGGPGHDGPYLTDSIMVLSIRPATREAMMISLPRDLWVKIPALPRNGFMMGKLNSAYAIGTDHKNYPNVRSEWKTDTGGGDLASATVSQVIGQPVDYWVGVDFKAFREVVDALGGVRVEVPVALDDPYFPVGESSGMMHIHVNAGWQQFNGDRALQYARSRETTSDFDRSRRQQLVMLAVRQRVFSLNAIPRLLSLLSALQDNVRTNLRPGDLQQLVDVAGHLKDQDIRRVAIDTSNLLRSGTSSNGQYILQPLDPTYGALHRYLAKALPDRSTLASRVPFQVQDGSGRYWLPYGIGTPAGIMTSLLQAQGWQASVGPKTTQRVAQTQILDGSGGSAAATVAWLQDYFGGVVTTVAAPASGPSVTVLLGSDFTLKTFPAPAR
;
A
#
# COMPACT_ATOMS: atom_id res chain seq x y z
N MET A 1 48.97 27.05 -56.38
CA MET A 1 48.39 26.66 -55.10
C MET A 1 46.98 27.17 -55.06
N VAL A 2 46.05 26.32 -55.39
CA VAL A 2 44.58 26.64 -55.42
C VAL A 2 43.91 25.91 -54.29
N ARG A 3 43.28 26.65 -53.37
CA ARG A 3 42.49 26.08 -52.24
C ARG A 3 41.09 25.70 -52.71
N GLN A 4 40.72 24.41 -52.54
CA GLN A 4 39.39 23.94 -52.76
C GLN A 4 38.49 24.27 -51.54
N PRO A 5 37.17 24.60 -51.67
CA PRO A 5 36.26 24.87 -50.61
C PRO A 5 35.64 23.57 -50.06
N ARG A 6 35.62 23.43 -48.75
CA ARG A 6 34.94 22.35 -48.01
C ARG A 6 33.42 22.45 -48.20
N ARG A 7 32.81 21.42 -48.79
CA ARG A 7 31.36 21.22 -48.82
C ARG A 7 30.84 20.97 -47.40
N ARG A 8 29.98 21.86 -46.90
CA ARG A 8 29.14 21.63 -45.71
C ARG A 8 28.06 20.63 -46.09
N ARG A 9 27.95 19.51 -45.34
CA ARG A 9 26.80 18.63 -45.38
C ARG A 9 25.62 19.32 -44.65
N ALA A 10 24.56 19.59 -45.35
CA ALA A 10 23.28 20.03 -44.79
C ALA A 10 22.61 18.84 -44.12
N SER A 11 22.35 18.94 -42.81
CA SER A 11 21.48 18.03 -42.09
C SER A 11 20.03 18.34 -42.47
N ALA A 12 19.37 17.42 -43.16
CA ALA A 12 17.97 17.54 -43.51
C ALA A 12 17.13 17.41 -42.23
N ALA A 13 16.61 18.52 -41.72
CA ALA A 13 15.58 18.52 -40.71
C ALA A 13 14.28 17.96 -41.30
N LEU A 14 13.75 16.89 -40.71
CA LEU A 14 12.47 16.33 -41.08
C LEU A 14 11.37 17.35 -40.78
N GLY A 15 10.63 17.76 -41.77
CA GLY A 15 9.59 18.79 -41.65
C GLY A 15 8.40 18.37 -40.79
N PRO A 16 7.66 19.34 -40.20
CA PRO A 16 6.61 19.12 -39.22
C PRO A 16 5.42 18.28 -39.71
N GLN A 17 5.26 18.05 -40.98
CA GLN A 17 4.22 17.19 -41.55
C GLN A 17 4.46 15.68 -41.34
N ARG A 18 5.70 15.20 -41.31
CA ARG A 18 6.02 13.78 -41.06
C ARG A 18 5.82 13.40 -39.60
N VAL A 19 6.11 14.28 -38.65
CA VAL A 19 5.89 14.03 -37.21
C VAL A 19 4.39 13.90 -36.88
N ARG A 20 3.52 14.67 -37.56
CA ARG A 20 2.04 14.53 -37.42
C ARG A 20 1.49 13.23 -38.01
N GLN A 21 2.10 12.68 -39.03
CA GLN A 21 1.66 11.43 -39.66
C GLN A 21 2.00 10.22 -38.81
N TYR A 22 3.19 10.18 -38.18
CA TYR A 22 3.60 9.11 -37.24
C TYR A 22 2.79 9.15 -35.92
N GLY A 23 2.42 10.34 -35.43
CA GLY A 23 1.53 10.47 -34.28
C GLY A 23 0.13 9.92 -34.54
N ARG A 24 -0.44 10.12 -35.73
CA ARG A 24 -1.76 9.60 -36.12
C ARG A 24 -1.77 8.07 -36.32
N THR A 25 -0.73 7.51 -36.90
CA THR A 25 -0.58 6.06 -37.07
C THR A 25 -0.32 5.34 -35.74
N ALA A 26 0.42 5.95 -34.82
CA ALA A 26 0.64 5.41 -33.46
C ALA A 26 -0.67 5.41 -32.65
N VAL A 27 -1.45 6.50 -32.69
CA VAL A 27 -2.75 6.57 -32.03
C VAL A 27 -3.76 5.56 -32.63
N ALA A 28 -3.76 5.38 -33.95
CA ALA A 28 -4.61 4.38 -34.62
C ALA A 28 -4.19 2.94 -34.27
N ALA A 29 -2.89 2.67 -34.13
CA ALA A 29 -2.38 1.36 -33.74
C ALA A 29 -2.71 1.04 -32.25
N ILE A 30 -2.63 2.03 -31.36
CA ILE A 30 -3.00 1.88 -29.93
C ILE A 30 -4.51 1.68 -29.81
N ALA A 31 -5.33 2.44 -30.57
CA ALA A 31 -6.78 2.25 -30.60
C ALA A 31 -7.15 0.88 -31.19
N GLY A 32 -6.46 0.42 -32.24
CA GLY A 32 -6.64 -0.91 -32.80
C GLY A 32 -6.29 -2.04 -31.86
N LEU A 33 -5.20 -1.90 -31.09
CA LEU A 33 -4.81 -2.89 -30.08
C LEU A 33 -5.79 -2.91 -28.89
N ALA A 34 -6.25 -1.75 -28.43
CA ALA A 34 -7.29 -1.65 -27.40
C ALA A 34 -8.61 -2.29 -27.85
N LEU A 35 -9.00 -2.11 -29.13
CA LEU A 35 -10.17 -2.75 -29.71
C LEU A 35 -9.99 -4.27 -29.84
N LEU A 36 -8.80 -4.76 -30.18
CA LEU A 36 -8.53 -6.20 -30.28
C LEU A 36 -8.53 -6.87 -28.89
N VAL A 37 -7.96 -6.24 -27.87
CA VAL A 37 -7.98 -6.74 -26.48
C VAL A 37 -9.41 -6.70 -25.93
N SER A 38 -10.14 -5.61 -26.13
CA SER A 38 -11.55 -5.50 -25.75
C SER A 38 -12.40 -6.52 -26.51
N GLY A 39 -12.16 -6.71 -27.81
CA GLY A 39 -12.83 -7.71 -28.63
C GLY A 39 -12.55 -9.15 -28.17
N PHE A 40 -11.32 -9.45 -27.77
CA PHE A 40 -10.97 -10.78 -27.24
C PHE A 40 -11.62 -11.06 -25.88
N VAL A 41 -11.64 -10.08 -24.97
CA VAL A 41 -12.30 -10.21 -23.66
C VAL A 41 -13.81 -10.36 -23.84
N VAL A 42 -14.41 -9.56 -24.71
CA VAL A 42 -15.84 -9.67 -25.07
C VAL A 42 -16.12 -11.02 -25.72
N PHE A 43 -15.26 -11.49 -26.63
CA PHE A 43 -15.40 -12.81 -27.27
C PHE A 43 -15.31 -13.97 -26.26
N ARG A 44 -14.37 -13.91 -25.31
CA ARG A 44 -14.25 -14.94 -24.25
C ARG A 44 -15.45 -14.90 -23.29
N ALA A 45 -15.89 -13.71 -22.87
CA ALA A 45 -17.11 -13.57 -22.08
C ALA A 45 -18.34 -14.06 -22.86
N TRP A 46 -18.44 -13.70 -24.13
CA TRP A 46 -19.49 -14.14 -25.05
C TRP A 46 -19.50 -15.66 -25.23
N SER A 47 -18.34 -16.30 -25.47
CA SER A 47 -18.25 -17.76 -25.64
C SER A 47 -18.69 -18.51 -24.38
N THR A 48 -18.37 -17.99 -23.18
CA THR A 48 -18.77 -18.57 -21.90
C THR A 48 -20.28 -18.41 -21.65
N ILE A 49 -20.85 -17.24 -21.96
CA ILE A 49 -22.28 -16.97 -21.78
C ILE A 49 -23.11 -17.73 -22.84
N HIS A 50 -22.62 -17.82 -24.07
CA HIS A 50 -23.30 -18.57 -25.14
C HIS A 50 -23.33 -20.08 -24.88
N ALA A 51 -22.32 -20.60 -24.18
CA ALA A 51 -22.31 -21.99 -23.72
C ALA A 51 -23.36 -22.28 -22.63
N VAL A 52 -23.70 -21.25 -21.82
CA VAL A 52 -24.68 -21.35 -20.71
C VAL A 52 -26.08 -20.87 -21.18
N SER A 53 -26.15 -19.91 -22.10
CA SER A 53 -27.40 -19.33 -22.60
C SER A 53 -27.28 -19.03 -24.10
N PRO A 54 -27.70 -19.97 -24.97
CA PRO A 54 -27.54 -19.86 -26.44
C PRO A 54 -28.30 -18.69 -27.08
N HIS A 55 -29.25 -18.09 -26.36
CA HIS A 55 -30.11 -16.97 -26.87
C HIS A 55 -29.64 -15.60 -26.36
N ALA A 56 -28.51 -15.49 -25.62
CA ALA A 56 -28.01 -14.20 -25.17
C ALA A 56 -27.58 -13.29 -26.33
N GLN A 57 -27.97 -12.02 -26.27
CA GLN A 57 -27.59 -10.99 -27.23
C GLN A 57 -26.40 -10.15 -26.75
N PRO A 58 -25.55 -9.58 -27.63
CA PRO A 58 -24.41 -8.75 -27.23
C PRO A 58 -24.76 -7.56 -26.33
N GLN A 59 -25.94 -6.99 -26.53
CA GLN A 59 -26.48 -5.88 -25.72
C GLN A 59 -26.72 -6.31 -24.25
N ASP A 60 -27.03 -7.58 -24.01
CA ASP A 60 -27.26 -8.10 -22.66
C ASP A 60 -25.98 -8.12 -21.83
N LEU A 61 -24.82 -8.32 -22.49
CA LEU A 61 -23.49 -8.20 -21.86
C LEU A 61 -23.18 -6.78 -21.42
N ILE A 62 -23.46 -5.80 -22.28
CA ILE A 62 -23.22 -4.38 -21.97
C ILE A 62 -24.13 -3.95 -20.82
N ALA A 63 -25.41 -4.32 -20.87
CA ALA A 63 -26.36 -4.05 -19.80
C ALA A 63 -25.98 -4.73 -18.48
N LEU A 64 -25.44 -5.96 -18.52
CA LEU A 64 -25.01 -6.71 -17.33
C LEU A 64 -23.74 -6.11 -16.70
N VAL A 65 -22.82 -5.61 -17.52
CA VAL A 65 -21.61 -4.92 -17.05
C VAL A 65 -21.99 -3.55 -16.47
N GLN A 66 -22.85 -2.78 -17.13
CA GLN A 66 -23.33 -1.49 -16.66
C GLN A 66 -24.17 -1.61 -15.38
N ALA A 67 -25.12 -2.54 -15.35
CA ALA A 67 -25.96 -2.78 -14.18
C ALA A 67 -25.17 -3.20 -12.94
N LYS A 68 -24.08 -3.99 -13.12
CA LYS A 68 -23.21 -4.38 -11.99
C LYS A 68 -22.30 -3.26 -11.53
N SER A 69 -21.89 -2.33 -12.40
CA SER A 69 -21.04 -1.20 -12.04
C SER A 69 -21.77 -0.13 -11.22
N ASP A 70 -23.10 -0.07 -11.32
CA ASP A 70 -23.93 0.90 -10.58
C ASP A 70 -24.56 0.31 -9.30
N GLN A 71 -24.34 -0.97 -9.00
CA GLN A 71 -24.84 -1.55 -7.75
C GLN A 71 -24.07 -1.01 -6.53
N PRO A 72 -24.76 -0.64 -5.44
CA PRO A 72 -24.12 -0.24 -4.19
C PRO A 72 -23.04 -1.24 -3.77
N GLY A 73 -21.85 -0.75 -3.45
CA GLY A 73 -20.69 -1.56 -3.07
C GLY A 73 -19.87 -2.12 -4.23
N SER A 74 -20.29 -2.00 -5.49
CA SER A 74 -19.44 -2.29 -6.64
C SER A 74 -18.32 -1.25 -6.78
N LEU A 75 -17.24 -1.61 -7.48
CA LEU A 75 -16.10 -0.70 -7.68
C LEU A 75 -16.52 0.60 -8.36
N GLY A 76 -17.29 0.50 -9.45
CA GLY A 76 -17.80 1.67 -10.18
C GLY A 76 -18.67 2.58 -9.29
N TRP A 77 -19.52 1.96 -8.47
CA TRP A 77 -20.35 2.70 -7.52
C TRP A 77 -19.48 3.42 -6.47
N LYS A 78 -18.49 2.75 -5.89
CA LYS A 78 -17.56 3.34 -4.91
C LYS A 78 -16.76 4.51 -5.49
N ILE A 79 -16.28 4.38 -6.72
CA ILE A 79 -15.58 5.46 -7.43
C ILE A 79 -16.50 6.67 -7.61
N LYS A 80 -17.74 6.44 -8.05
CA LYS A 80 -18.74 7.48 -8.32
C LYS A 80 -19.17 8.22 -7.04
N HIS A 81 -19.27 7.52 -5.91
CA HIS A 81 -19.72 8.07 -4.62
C HIS A 81 -18.55 8.44 -3.69
N ASP A 82 -17.32 8.41 -4.17
CA ASP A 82 -16.11 8.70 -3.37
C ASP A 82 -15.97 7.82 -2.14
N GLU A 83 -16.41 6.56 -2.24
CA GLU A 83 -16.18 5.60 -1.19
C GLU A 83 -14.76 5.03 -1.23
N ARG A 84 -14.26 4.70 -0.06
CA ARG A 84 -12.94 4.10 0.09
C ARG A 84 -12.92 2.70 -0.53
N ILE A 85 -11.84 2.40 -1.25
CA ILE A 85 -11.57 1.10 -1.87
C ILE A 85 -10.39 0.48 -1.13
N ASN A 86 -10.60 -0.67 -0.49
CA ASN A 86 -9.58 -1.41 0.25
C ASN A 86 -9.23 -2.69 -0.49
N ILE A 87 -7.96 -2.83 -0.89
CA ILE A 87 -7.43 -3.97 -1.62
C ILE A 87 -6.39 -4.67 -0.75
N LEU A 88 -6.61 -5.92 -0.42
CA LEU A 88 -5.66 -6.75 0.33
C LEU A 88 -4.67 -7.40 -0.62
N LEU A 89 -3.39 -7.15 -0.41
CA LEU A 89 -2.28 -7.75 -1.12
C LEU A 89 -1.64 -8.81 -0.25
N LEU A 90 -1.58 -10.04 -0.75
CA LEU A 90 -1.05 -11.20 -0.05
C LEU A 90 0.13 -11.78 -0.83
N GLY A 91 1.30 -11.89 -0.18
CA GLY A 91 2.47 -12.55 -0.72
C GLY A 91 2.75 -13.87 0.01
N TYR A 92 2.88 -14.98 -0.71
CA TYR A 92 3.11 -16.30 -0.16
C TYR A 92 4.13 -17.10 -0.98
N GLY A 93 4.63 -18.23 -0.42
CA GLY A 93 5.67 -19.02 -1.06
C GLY A 93 5.22 -19.69 -2.36
N GLY A 94 4.02 -20.24 -2.34
CA GLY A 94 3.49 -21.07 -3.42
C GLY A 94 3.91 -22.54 -3.31
N PRO A 95 3.45 -23.39 -4.24
CA PRO A 95 3.80 -24.82 -4.27
C PRO A 95 5.31 -25.05 -4.25
N GLY A 96 5.76 -26.01 -3.46
CA GLY A 96 7.17 -26.32 -3.29
C GLY A 96 7.87 -25.55 -2.16
N HIS A 97 7.15 -24.79 -1.35
CA HIS A 97 7.67 -24.10 -0.17
C HIS A 97 7.05 -24.64 1.13
N ASP A 98 7.80 -24.60 2.22
CA ASP A 98 7.29 -24.88 3.56
C ASP A 98 6.17 -23.89 3.89
N GLY A 99 4.97 -24.44 4.22
CA GLY A 99 3.79 -23.61 4.41
C GLY A 99 3.39 -22.83 3.15
N PRO A 100 3.11 -23.51 2.03
CA PRO A 100 3.00 -22.90 0.70
C PRO A 100 1.95 -21.79 0.61
N TYR A 101 0.96 -21.80 1.49
CA TYR A 101 -0.12 -20.83 1.55
C TYR A 101 -0.05 -19.89 2.76
N LEU A 102 1.02 -19.95 3.56
CA LEU A 102 1.24 -18.95 4.61
C LEU A 102 1.65 -17.61 3.98
N THR A 103 0.91 -16.55 4.33
CA THR A 103 1.16 -15.23 3.76
C THR A 103 2.21 -14.47 4.56
N ASP A 104 3.42 -14.40 4.05
CA ASP A 104 4.53 -13.67 4.68
C ASP A 104 4.51 -12.17 4.43
N SER A 105 3.70 -11.71 3.49
CA SER A 105 3.41 -10.31 3.21
C SER A 105 1.90 -10.10 3.25
N ILE A 106 1.44 -9.19 4.10
CA ILE A 106 0.03 -8.83 4.26
C ILE A 106 -0.05 -7.31 4.26
N MET A 107 -0.61 -6.73 3.21
CA MET A 107 -0.68 -5.29 3.02
C MET A 107 -2.08 -4.90 2.52
N VAL A 108 -2.65 -3.85 3.10
CA VAL A 108 -3.89 -3.25 2.58
C VAL A 108 -3.54 -1.97 1.85
N LEU A 109 -3.92 -1.88 0.60
CA LEU A 109 -3.93 -0.64 -0.17
C LEU A 109 -5.33 -0.04 -0.05
N SER A 110 -5.41 1.07 0.68
CA SER A 110 -6.66 1.81 0.90
C SER A 110 -6.64 3.07 0.05
N ILE A 111 -7.57 3.20 -0.90
CA ILE A 111 -7.61 4.29 -1.88
C ILE A 111 -8.89 5.11 -1.68
N ARG A 112 -8.77 6.43 -1.75
CA ARG A 112 -9.88 7.36 -1.85
C ARG A 112 -9.88 7.99 -3.25
N PRO A 113 -10.86 7.63 -4.11
CA PRO A 113 -10.82 7.99 -5.53
C PRO A 113 -10.84 9.50 -5.81
N ALA A 114 -11.71 10.27 -5.15
CA ALA A 114 -11.88 11.69 -5.44
C ALA A 114 -10.71 12.55 -4.96
N THR A 115 -10.10 12.23 -3.81
CA THR A 115 -8.94 12.98 -3.30
C THR A 115 -7.64 12.51 -3.92
N ARG A 116 -7.65 11.38 -4.63
CA ARG A 116 -6.45 10.74 -5.21
C ARG A 116 -5.39 10.46 -4.14
N GLU A 117 -5.81 10.07 -2.95
CA GLU A 117 -4.93 9.69 -1.84
C GLU A 117 -5.00 8.18 -1.64
N ALA A 118 -3.88 7.60 -1.24
CA ALA A 118 -3.81 6.19 -0.89
C ALA A 118 -3.01 5.99 0.39
N MET A 119 -3.27 4.86 1.06
CA MET A 119 -2.50 4.41 2.20
C MET A 119 -2.13 2.94 2.00
N MET A 120 -0.85 2.63 2.19
CA MET A 120 -0.34 1.26 2.25
C MET A 120 -0.17 0.88 3.72
N ILE A 121 -1.00 -0.04 4.20
CA ILE A 121 -1.00 -0.52 5.59
C ILE A 121 -0.36 -1.91 5.61
N SER A 122 0.83 -2.04 6.18
CA SER A 122 1.45 -3.35 6.41
C SER A 122 1.00 -3.91 7.75
N LEU A 123 0.48 -5.13 7.72
CA LEU A 123 0.10 -5.90 8.90
C LEU A 123 1.12 -7.02 9.16
N PRO A 124 1.59 -7.20 10.39
CA PRO A 124 2.56 -8.24 10.67
C PRO A 124 1.91 -9.63 10.57
N ARG A 125 2.61 -10.56 9.94
CA ARG A 125 2.16 -11.94 9.74
C ARG A 125 1.88 -12.69 11.04
N ASP A 126 2.62 -12.37 12.10
CA ASP A 126 2.54 -13.01 13.41
C ASP A 126 1.47 -12.37 14.34
N LEU A 127 0.64 -11.43 13.82
CA LEU A 127 -0.47 -10.86 14.57
C LEU A 127 -1.47 -11.95 14.95
N TRP A 128 -1.73 -12.07 16.26
CA TRP A 128 -2.63 -13.08 16.83
C TRP A 128 -4.06 -12.61 16.77
N VAL A 129 -4.87 -13.29 15.97
CA VAL A 129 -6.22 -12.82 15.60
C VAL A 129 -7.27 -13.93 15.70
N LYS A 130 -8.55 -13.52 15.77
CA LYS A 130 -9.69 -14.39 15.55
C LYS A 130 -9.93 -14.55 14.06
N ILE A 131 -9.79 -15.78 13.54
CA ILE A 131 -10.04 -16.13 12.16
C ILE A 131 -11.44 -16.75 12.09
N PRO A 132 -12.43 -16.16 11.37
CA PRO A 132 -13.83 -16.60 11.37
C PRO A 132 -14.03 -17.84 10.48
N ALA A 133 -13.27 -18.91 10.75
CA ALA A 133 -13.17 -20.08 9.89
C ALA A 133 -14.19 -21.18 10.22
N LEU A 134 -14.66 -21.28 11.45
CA LEU A 134 -15.44 -22.43 11.92
C LEU A 134 -16.95 -22.25 11.74
N PRO A 135 -17.72 -23.35 11.54
CA PRO A 135 -19.18 -23.29 11.48
C PRO A 135 -19.85 -22.62 12.69
N ARG A 136 -21.11 -22.22 12.55
CA ARG A 136 -21.91 -21.57 13.59
C ARG A 136 -21.27 -20.27 14.13
N ASN A 137 -20.67 -19.47 13.25
CA ASN A 137 -19.95 -18.24 13.60
C ASN A 137 -18.75 -18.47 14.54
N GLY A 138 -18.22 -19.69 14.57
CA GLY A 138 -17.03 -20.04 15.32
C GLY A 138 -15.77 -19.43 14.69
N PHE A 139 -14.73 -19.30 15.50
CA PHE A 139 -13.42 -18.78 15.05
C PHE A 139 -12.28 -19.67 15.53
N MET A 140 -11.18 -19.59 14.82
CA MET A 140 -9.89 -20.13 15.25
C MET A 140 -9.00 -18.98 15.72
N MET A 141 -8.30 -19.18 16.83
CA MET A 141 -7.19 -18.27 17.19
C MET A 141 -5.95 -18.70 16.44
N GLY A 142 -5.33 -17.77 15.75
CA GLY A 142 -4.16 -18.07 14.94
C GLY A 142 -3.37 -16.80 14.56
N LYS A 143 -2.20 -17.01 13.97
CA LYS A 143 -1.45 -15.93 13.33
C LYS A 143 -2.18 -15.48 12.08
N LEU A 144 -2.16 -14.19 11.80
CA LEU A 144 -2.86 -13.61 10.63
C LEU A 144 -2.47 -14.27 9.31
N ASN A 145 -1.19 -14.67 9.17
CA ASN A 145 -0.69 -15.33 7.98
C ASN A 145 -1.33 -16.70 7.70
N SER A 146 -1.94 -17.34 8.69
CA SER A 146 -2.61 -18.62 8.51
C SER A 146 -4.03 -18.50 7.92
N ALA A 147 -4.62 -17.30 7.91
CA ALA A 147 -5.98 -17.12 7.41
C ALA A 147 -6.15 -17.57 5.95
N TYR A 148 -5.22 -17.16 5.08
CA TYR A 148 -5.23 -17.57 3.68
C TYR A 148 -5.04 -19.10 3.51
N ALA A 149 -4.12 -19.70 4.27
CA ALA A 149 -3.86 -21.13 4.24
C ALA A 149 -5.08 -21.93 4.70
N ILE A 150 -5.76 -21.49 5.77
CA ILE A 150 -6.96 -22.14 6.30
C ILE A 150 -8.08 -22.18 5.26
N GLY A 151 -8.29 -21.10 4.52
CA GLY A 151 -9.33 -21.06 3.48
C GLY A 151 -8.92 -21.65 2.12
N THR A 152 -7.63 -22.02 1.95
CA THR A 152 -7.12 -22.62 0.70
C THR A 152 -6.88 -24.12 0.83
N ASP A 153 -6.32 -24.57 1.94
CA ASP A 153 -5.90 -25.95 2.16
C ASP A 153 -6.99 -26.75 2.89
N HIS A 154 -8.03 -27.11 2.18
CA HIS A 154 -9.17 -27.84 2.73
C HIS A 154 -8.81 -29.27 3.18
N LYS A 155 -7.67 -29.81 2.73
CA LYS A 155 -7.17 -31.12 3.16
C LYS A 155 -6.71 -31.06 4.62
N ASN A 156 -5.94 -30.04 4.97
CA ASN A 156 -5.46 -29.85 6.33
C ASN A 156 -6.47 -29.13 7.23
N TYR A 157 -7.44 -28.41 6.65
CA TYR A 157 -8.50 -27.68 7.35
C TYR A 157 -9.90 -28.13 6.91
N PRO A 158 -10.29 -29.41 7.13
CA PRO A 158 -11.54 -29.97 6.61
C PRO A 158 -12.81 -29.37 7.26
N ASN A 159 -12.69 -28.81 8.48
CA ASN A 159 -13.82 -28.28 9.27
C ASN A 159 -14.09 -26.79 9.03
N VAL A 160 -13.48 -26.21 8.00
CA VAL A 160 -13.74 -24.82 7.59
C VAL A 160 -15.19 -24.67 7.09
N ARG A 161 -15.82 -23.52 7.33
CA ARG A 161 -17.17 -23.19 6.83
C ARG A 161 -17.26 -23.38 5.33
N SER A 162 -18.43 -23.82 4.88
CA SER A 162 -18.65 -24.09 3.44
C SER A 162 -18.42 -22.87 2.54
N GLU A 163 -18.71 -21.67 3.04
CA GLU A 163 -18.49 -20.43 2.31
C GLU A 163 -17.03 -20.17 1.98
N TRP A 164 -16.10 -20.70 2.78
CA TRP A 164 -14.65 -20.59 2.51
C TRP A 164 -14.10 -21.76 1.69
N LYS A 165 -14.91 -22.78 1.36
CA LYS A 165 -14.50 -23.94 0.55
C LYS A 165 -14.70 -23.69 -0.95
N THR A 166 -14.21 -22.56 -1.42
CA THR A 166 -14.28 -22.12 -2.82
C THR A 166 -12.88 -21.87 -3.36
N ASP A 167 -12.76 -21.68 -4.66
CA ASP A 167 -11.47 -21.36 -5.30
C ASP A 167 -10.89 -20.02 -4.80
N THR A 168 -11.74 -19.12 -4.30
CA THR A 168 -11.35 -17.83 -3.71
C THR A 168 -11.31 -17.84 -2.19
N GLY A 169 -11.71 -18.94 -1.55
CA GLY A 169 -11.96 -19.03 -0.12
C GLY A 169 -10.79 -18.62 0.77
N GLY A 170 -9.55 -18.88 0.35
CA GLY A 170 -8.36 -18.41 1.07
C GLY A 170 -8.29 -16.89 1.17
N GLY A 171 -8.43 -16.22 0.05
CA GLY A 171 -8.40 -14.76 -0.01
C GLY A 171 -9.61 -14.12 0.67
N ASP A 172 -10.78 -14.74 0.53
CA ASP A 172 -12.01 -14.24 1.13
C ASP A 172 -11.95 -14.36 2.67
N LEU A 173 -11.45 -15.47 3.21
CA LEU A 173 -11.24 -15.65 4.66
C LEU A 173 -10.16 -14.69 5.21
N ALA A 174 -9.06 -14.51 4.46
CA ALA A 174 -8.03 -13.53 4.82
C ALA A 174 -8.61 -12.10 4.82
N SER A 175 -9.44 -11.75 3.82
CA SER A 175 -10.13 -10.45 3.73
C SER A 175 -11.08 -10.24 4.90
N ALA A 176 -11.89 -11.23 5.24
CA ALA A 176 -12.79 -11.15 6.39
C ALA A 176 -12.02 -10.97 7.71
N THR A 177 -10.90 -11.68 7.86
CA THR A 177 -10.02 -11.56 9.04
C THR A 177 -9.37 -10.17 9.12
N VAL A 178 -8.80 -9.69 8.02
CA VAL A 178 -8.17 -8.37 7.95
C VAL A 178 -9.20 -7.26 8.17
N SER A 179 -10.43 -7.40 7.63
CA SER A 179 -11.50 -6.43 7.83
C SER A 179 -11.82 -6.21 9.31
N GLN A 180 -11.84 -7.28 10.13
CA GLN A 180 -12.00 -7.16 11.58
C GLN A 180 -10.83 -6.42 12.24
N VAL A 181 -9.60 -6.69 11.80
CA VAL A 181 -8.40 -6.06 12.35
C VAL A 181 -8.37 -4.56 12.05
N ILE A 182 -8.65 -4.15 10.80
CA ILE A 182 -8.57 -2.74 10.39
C ILE A 182 -9.84 -1.94 10.64
N GLY A 183 -10.96 -2.61 10.97
CA GLY A 183 -12.27 -1.97 11.22
C GLY A 183 -12.95 -1.42 9.96
N GLN A 184 -12.55 -1.89 8.80
CA GLN A 184 -13.10 -1.48 7.50
C GLN A 184 -13.21 -2.68 6.57
N PRO A 185 -14.22 -2.74 5.69
CA PRO A 185 -14.34 -3.83 4.74
C PRO A 185 -13.13 -3.86 3.80
N VAL A 186 -12.60 -5.04 3.55
CA VAL A 186 -11.70 -5.32 2.43
C VAL A 186 -12.58 -5.68 1.24
N ASP A 187 -12.47 -4.90 0.16
CA ASP A 187 -13.34 -5.04 -1.01
C ASP A 187 -12.80 -6.06 -2.01
N TYR A 188 -11.50 -6.01 -2.20
CA TYR A 188 -10.79 -6.88 -3.13
C TYR A 188 -9.53 -7.44 -2.50
N TRP A 189 -9.06 -8.56 -3.05
CA TRP A 189 -7.78 -9.11 -2.68
C TRP A 189 -7.02 -9.64 -3.89
N VAL A 190 -5.70 -9.63 -3.78
CA VAL A 190 -4.76 -10.19 -4.76
C VAL A 190 -3.72 -10.98 -4.00
N GLY A 191 -3.65 -12.27 -4.28
CA GLY A 191 -2.62 -13.17 -3.78
C GLY A 191 -1.60 -13.48 -4.87
N VAL A 192 -0.31 -13.33 -4.54
CA VAL A 192 0.81 -13.50 -5.48
C VAL A 192 1.84 -14.41 -4.84
N ASP A 193 2.21 -15.49 -5.51
CA ASP A 193 3.31 -16.32 -5.05
C ASP A 193 4.69 -15.79 -5.51
N PHE A 194 5.75 -16.37 -4.99
CA PHE A 194 7.11 -15.94 -5.30
C PHE A 194 7.47 -16.08 -6.79
N LYS A 195 6.91 -17.06 -7.47
CA LYS A 195 7.15 -17.26 -8.91
C LYS A 195 6.54 -16.12 -9.71
N ALA A 196 5.24 -15.86 -9.51
CA ALA A 196 4.56 -14.76 -10.19
C ALA A 196 5.21 -13.41 -9.90
N PHE A 197 5.59 -13.16 -8.64
CA PHE A 197 6.27 -11.91 -8.29
C PHE A 197 7.54 -11.70 -9.12
N ARG A 198 8.42 -12.72 -9.22
CA ARG A 198 9.65 -12.63 -10.02
C ARG A 198 9.35 -12.36 -11.48
N GLU A 199 8.44 -13.15 -12.06
CA GLU A 199 8.10 -13.03 -13.48
C GLU A 199 7.47 -11.69 -13.84
N VAL A 200 6.66 -11.11 -12.95
CA VAL A 200 6.12 -9.75 -13.12
C VAL A 200 7.23 -8.70 -13.13
N VAL A 201 8.16 -8.76 -12.17
CA VAL A 201 9.28 -7.81 -12.10
C VAL A 201 10.18 -7.93 -13.33
N ASP A 202 10.49 -9.16 -13.76
CA ASP A 202 11.35 -9.42 -14.94
C ASP A 202 10.67 -8.98 -16.25
N ALA A 203 9.35 -9.20 -16.39
CA ALA A 203 8.60 -8.73 -17.55
C ALA A 203 8.54 -7.19 -17.67
N LEU A 204 8.68 -6.48 -16.55
CA LEU A 204 8.82 -5.02 -16.51
C LEU A 204 10.25 -4.55 -16.85
N GLY A 205 11.19 -5.47 -17.10
CA GLY A 205 12.61 -5.17 -17.28
C GLY A 205 13.31 -4.78 -15.98
N GLY A 206 12.82 -5.27 -14.86
CA GLY A 206 13.26 -4.93 -13.52
C GLY A 206 12.67 -3.65 -12.96
N VAL A 207 12.96 -3.39 -11.70
CA VAL A 207 12.47 -2.22 -10.95
C VAL A 207 13.63 -1.45 -10.32
N ARG A 208 13.51 -0.13 -10.24
CA ARG A 208 14.49 0.74 -9.61
C ARG A 208 14.01 1.09 -8.20
N VAL A 209 14.77 0.66 -7.19
CA VAL A 209 14.43 0.84 -5.78
C VAL A 209 15.45 1.75 -5.11
N GLU A 210 14.99 2.76 -4.38
CA GLU A 210 15.84 3.54 -3.49
C GLU A 210 15.99 2.79 -2.17
N VAL A 211 17.19 2.28 -1.90
CA VAL A 211 17.55 1.52 -0.70
C VAL A 211 18.03 2.50 0.37
N PRO A 212 17.28 2.75 1.45
CA PRO A 212 17.64 3.79 2.43
C PRO A 212 18.89 3.44 3.23
N VAL A 213 19.05 2.14 3.55
CA VAL A 213 20.14 1.61 4.35
C VAL A 213 20.61 0.32 3.70
N ALA A 214 21.92 0.13 3.60
CA ALA A 214 22.48 -1.09 3.06
C ALA A 214 21.97 -2.32 3.83
N LEU A 215 21.64 -3.37 3.09
CA LEU A 215 21.21 -4.66 3.63
C LEU A 215 22.35 -5.65 3.50
N ASP A 216 22.67 -6.30 4.59
CA ASP A 216 23.63 -7.39 4.65
C ASP A 216 23.00 -8.56 5.42
N ASP A 217 22.76 -9.69 4.73
CA ASP A 217 22.10 -10.86 5.29
C ASP A 217 22.85 -12.12 4.88
N PRO A 218 23.76 -12.62 5.74
CA PRO A 218 24.54 -13.83 5.47
C PRO A 218 23.74 -15.14 5.61
N TYR A 219 22.53 -15.07 6.13
CA TYR A 219 21.69 -16.23 6.46
C TYR A 219 20.41 -16.33 5.63
N PHE A 220 20.42 -15.70 4.45
CA PHE A 220 19.24 -15.74 3.58
C PHE A 220 18.97 -17.18 3.09
N PRO A 221 17.75 -17.75 3.31
CA PRO A 221 17.46 -19.14 2.95
C PRO A 221 17.36 -19.32 1.43
N VAL A 222 18.06 -20.35 0.92
CA VAL A 222 18.05 -20.74 -0.49
C VAL A 222 17.05 -21.87 -0.71
N GLY A 223 15.87 -21.53 -1.22
CA GLY A 223 14.83 -22.52 -1.53
C GLY A 223 14.36 -23.29 -0.31
N GLU A 224 14.06 -24.59 -0.49
CA GLU A 224 13.68 -25.56 0.56
C GLU A 224 14.87 -26.33 1.12
N SER A 225 16.02 -26.23 0.48
CA SER A 225 17.24 -26.85 0.99
C SER A 225 17.70 -26.07 2.24
N SER A 226 18.33 -26.79 3.17
CA SER A 226 18.97 -26.21 4.36
C SER A 226 20.13 -25.25 4.05
N GLY A 227 20.26 -24.82 2.78
CA GLY A 227 21.27 -23.90 2.31
C GLY A 227 20.95 -22.46 2.67
N MET A 228 21.98 -21.71 3.04
CA MET A 228 21.93 -20.25 3.23
C MET A 228 22.85 -19.57 2.21
N MET A 229 22.49 -18.39 1.78
CA MET A 229 23.32 -17.56 0.93
C MET A 229 23.51 -16.17 1.57
N HIS A 230 24.67 -15.61 1.35
CA HIS A 230 24.91 -14.22 1.73
C HIS A 230 24.35 -13.29 0.65
N ILE A 231 23.43 -12.41 1.05
CA ILE A 231 22.95 -11.33 0.19
C ILE A 231 23.42 -9.99 0.73
N HIS A 232 23.94 -9.18 -0.18
CA HIS A 232 24.34 -7.80 0.11
C HIS A 232 23.69 -6.84 -0.87
N VAL A 233 23.10 -5.74 -0.36
CA VAL A 233 22.47 -4.69 -1.15
C VAL A 233 22.98 -3.35 -0.66
N ASN A 234 23.66 -2.58 -1.53
CA ASN A 234 24.13 -1.25 -1.19
C ASN A 234 22.98 -0.26 -0.97
N ALA A 235 23.20 0.75 -0.15
CA ALA A 235 22.31 1.89 -0.04
C ALA A 235 22.29 2.72 -1.35
N GLY A 236 21.26 3.55 -1.50
CA GLY A 236 21.02 4.37 -2.68
C GLY A 236 20.19 3.66 -3.75
N TRP A 237 20.17 4.21 -4.95
CA TRP A 237 19.38 3.69 -6.06
C TRP A 237 19.95 2.38 -6.60
N GLN A 238 19.15 1.32 -6.57
CA GLN A 238 19.50 -0.01 -7.04
C GLN A 238 18.53 -0.47 -8.13
N GLN A 239 19.07 -1.16 -9.16
CA GLN A 239 18.27 -1.83 -10.18
C GLN A 239 18.10 -3.31 -9.81
N PHE A 240 16.89 -3.76 -9.62
CA PHE A 240 16.56 -5.14 -9.25
C PHE A 240 15.87 -5.87 -10.40
N ASN A 241 16.28 -7.09 -10.67
CA ASN A 241 15.48 -8.09 -11.38
C ASN A 241 14.52 -8.78 -10.39
N GLY A 242 13.73 -9.74 -10.86
CA GLY A 242 12.74 -10.43 -10.04
C GLY A 242 13.34 -11.13 -8.83
N ASP A 243 14.44 -11.87 -9.01
CA ASP A 243 15.12 -12.55 -7.91
C ASP A 243 15.66 -11.57 -6.87
N ARG A 244 16.33 -10.49 -7.31
CA ARG A 244 16.91 -9.51 -6.40
C ARG A 244 15.84 -8.72 -5.64
N ALA A 245 14.74 -8.38 -6.31
CA ALA A 245 13.60 -7.74 -5.68
C ALA A 245 12.96 -8.63 -4.62
N LEU A 246 12.82 -9.94 -4.91
CA LEU A 246 12.29 -10.92 -3.96
C LEU A 246 13.24 -11.13 -2.77
N GLN A 247 14.55 -11.26 -2.99
CA GLN A 247 15.55 -11.35 -1.92
C GLN A 247 15.46 -10.14 -0.99
N TYR A 248 15.44 -8.92 -1.54
CA TYR A 248 15.36 -7.69 -0.76
C TYR A 248 14.07 -7.61 0.05
N ALA A 249 12.93 -8.04 -0.52
CA ALA A 249 11.62 -8.03 0.14
C ALA A 249 11.47 -9.15 1.19
N ARG A 250 12.26 -10.24 1.14
CA ARG A 250 12.16 -11.40 2.03
C ARG A 250 13.17 -11.41 3.17
N SER A 251 14.33 -10.80 2.99
CA SER A 251 15.41 -10.79 3.99
C SER A 251 14.92 -10.32 5.36
N ARG A 252 15.35 -10.99 6.44
CA ARG A 252 14.95 -10.67 7.82
C ARG A 252 15.99 -11.01 8.87
N GLU A 253 16.95 -11.87 8.60
CA GLU A 253 17.81 -12.48 9.62
C GLU A 253 18.71 -11.45 10.33
N THR A 254 19.05 -10.35 9.67
CA THR A 254 19.84 -9.25 10.25
C THR A 254 18.99 -8.00 10.56
N THR A 255 17.67 -8.09 10.36
CA THR A 255 16.75 -6.96 10.54
C THR A 255 15.43 -7.43 11.16
N SER A 256 14.55 -6.50 11.53
CA SER A 256 13.24 -6.83 12.07
C SER A 256 12.22 -7.19 10.97
N ASP A 257 11.12 -7.88 11.35
CA ASP A 257 9.96 -8.08 10.48
C ASP A 257 9.35 -6.75 10.01
N PHE A 258 9.50 -5.69 10.79
CA PHE A 258 9.03 -4.35 10.45
C PHE A 258 9.89 -3.70 9.37
N ASP A 259 11.21 -3.93 9.39
CA ASP A 259 12.11 -3.50 8.32
C ASP A 259 11.81 -4.24 7.02
N ARG A 260 11.47 -5.53 7.11
CA ARG A 260 10.97 -6.31 5.96
C ARG A 260 9.71 -5.68 5.38
N SER A 261 8.73 -5.32 6.19
CA SER A 261 7.51 -4.65 5.74
C SER A 261 7.79 -3.33 5.01
N ARG A 262 8.75 -2.54 5.50
CA ARG A 262 9.20 -1.31 4.84
C ARG A 262 9.83 -1.59 3.48
N ARG A 263 10.69 -2.62 3.37
CA ARG A 263 11.29 -3.03 2.10
C ARG A 263 10.24 -3.50 1.09
N GLN A 264 9.23 -4.26 1.54
CA GLN A 264 8.10 -4.67 0.70
C GLN A 264 7.33 -3.47 0.14
N GLN A 265 7.07 -2.44 0.95
CA GLN A 265 6.44 -1.21 0.50
C GLN A 265 7.29 -0.48 -0.55
N LEU A 266 8.60 -0.38 -0.36
CA LEU A 266 9.52 0.25 -1.33
C LEU A 266 9.52 -0.48 -2.67
N VAL A 267 9.57 -1.82 -2.65
CA VAL A 267 9.51 -2.62 -3.88
C VAL A 267 8.15 -2.46 -4.57
N MET A 268 7.04 -2.45 -3.81
CA MET A 268 5.70 -2.25 -4.37
C MET A 268 5.58 -0.88 -5.07
N LEU A 269 6.10 0.18 -4.46
CA LEU A 269 6.14 1.51 -5.10
C LEU A 269 6.99 1.51 -6.38
N ALA A 270 8.14 0.84 -6.37
CA ALA A 270 8.99 0.73 -7.55
C ALA A 270 8.32 -0.06 -8.69
N VAL A 271 7.61 -1.15 -8.37
CA VAL A 271 6.78 -1.89 -9.34
C VAL A 271 5.71 -0.98 -9.92
N ARG A 272 4.96 -0.27 -9.08
CA ARG A 272 3.96 0.69 -9.52
C ARG A 272 4.54 1.74 -10.47
N GLN A 273 5.63 2.43 -10.07
CA GLN A 273 6.30 3.43 -10.90
C GLN A 273 6.70 2.85 -12.26
N ARG A 274 7.23 1.63 -12.27
CA ARG A 274 7.66 0.98 -13.50
C ARG A 274 6.51 0.64 -14.43
N VAL A 275 5.39 0.12 -13.88
CA VAL A 275 4.17 -0.19 -14.64
C VAL A 275 3.65 1.05 -15.36
N PHE A 276 3.54 2.18 -14.66
CA PHE A 276 2.98 3.41 -15.24
C PHE A 276 3.97 4.12 -16.17
N SER A 277 5.28 4.09 -15.87
CA SER A 277 6.30 4.72 -16.72
C SER A 277 6.44 4.08 -18.11
N LEU A 278 6.15 2.79 -18.20
CA LEU A 278 6.26 2.02 -19.47
C LEU A 278 4.93 1.92 -20.21
N ASN A 279 3.82 2.45 -19.68
CA ASN A 279 2.47 2.12 -20.16
C ASN A 279 2.29 0.59 -20.31
N ALA A 280 2.87 -0.18 -19.36
CA ALA A 280 3.01 -1.63 -19.45
C ALA A 280 1.72 -2.39 -19.09
N ILE A 281 0.62 -1.69 -18.84
CA ILE A 281 -0.64 -2.27 -18.35
C ILE A 281 -1.16 -3.39 -19.27
N PRO A 282 -1.25 -3.22 -20.60
CA PRO A 282 -1.71 -4.30 -21.47
C PRO A 282 -0.81 -5.55 -21.41
N ARG A 283 0.51 -5.32 -21.34
CA ARG A 283 1.50 -6.39 -21.22
C ARG A 283 1.40 -7.10 -19.86
N LEU A 284 1.15 -6.35 -18.79
CA LEU A 284 0.96 -6.89 -17.45
C LEU A 284 -0.32 -7.75 -17.38
N LEU A 285 -1.42 -7.30 -17.97
CA LEU A 285 -2.67 -8.06 -18.00
C LEU A 285 -2.52 -9.39 -18.75
N SER A 286 -1.81 -9.41 -19.89
CA SER A 286 -1.52 -10.65 -20.61
C SER A 286 -0.59 -11.58 -19.81
N LEU A 287 0.38 -11.05 -19.09
CA LEU A 287 1.25 -11.81 -18.19
C LEU A 287 0.46 -12.41 -17.02
N LEU A 288 -0.39 -11.62 -16.37
CA LEU A 288 -1.23 -12.10 -15.27
C LEU A 288 -2.16 -13.23 -15.70
N SER A 289 -2.70 -13.19 -16.93
CA SER A 289 -3.50 -14.30 -17.44
C SER A 289 -2.66 -15.54 -17.73
N ALA A 290 -1.38 -15.41 -18.08
CA ALA A 290 -0.46 -16.54 -18.22
C ALA A 290 -0.03 -17.14 -16.87
N LEU A 291 -0.09 -16.32 -15.80
CA LEU A 291 0.25 -16.69 -14.43
C LEU A 291 -0.97 -17.02 -13.56
N GLN A 292 -2.09 -17.41 -14.16
CA GLN A 292 -3.36 -17.64 -13.45
C GLN A 292 -3.25 -18.67 -12.29
N ASP A 293 -2.30 -19.58 -12.32
CA ASP A 293 -2.07 -20.57 -11.25
C ASP A 293 -1.24 -20.00 -10.09
N ASN A 294 -0.54 -18.89 -10.32
CA ASN A 294 0.39 -18.25 -9.39
C ASN A 294 -0.11 -16.90 -8.86
N VAL A 295 -1.17 -16.35 -9.48
CA VAL A 295 -1.89 -15.15 -9.05
C VAL A 295 -3.35 -15.50 -8.85
N ARG A 296 -3.88 -15.22 -7.67
CA ARG A 296 -5.28 -15.43 -7.33
C ARG A 296 -5.92 -14.12 -6.89
N THR A 297 -7.19 -13.90 -7.23
CA THR A 297 -7.90 -12.67 -6.89
C THR A 297 -9.41 -12.85 -7.05
N ASN A 298 -10.18 -12.01 -6.35
CA ASN A 298 -11.62 -11.84 -6.60
C ASN A 298 -11.94 -10.67 -7.56
N LEU A 299 -10.91 -9.96 -8.06
CA LEU A 299 -11.08 -8.90 -9.05
C LEU A 299 -11.55 -9.47 -10.37
N ARG A 300 -12.52 -8.82 -10.98
CA ARG A 300 -12.97 -9.11 -12.34
C ARG A 300 -12.14 -8.32 -13.36
N PRO A 301 -12.07 -8.76 -14.62
CA PRO A 301 -11.34 -8.00 -15.64
C PRO A 301 -11.79 -6.53 -15.79
N GLY A 302 -13.09 -6.24 -15.66
CA GLY A 302 -13.60 -4.87 -15.67
C GLY A 302 -13.20 -4.03 -14.46
N ASP A 303 -13.09 -4.65 -13.29
CA ASP A 303 -12.62 -3.98 -12.06
C ASP A 303 -11.13 -3.60 -12.19
N LEU A 304 -10.32 -4.47 -12.83
CA LEU A 304 -8.90 -4.18 -13.07
C LEU A 304 -8.69 -2.91 -13.89
N GLN A 305 -9.48 -2.70 -14.96
CA GLN A 305 -9.38 -1.50 -15.78
C GLN A 305 -9.69 -0.24 -14.97
N GLN A 306 -10.77 -0.25 -14.17
CA GLN A 306 -11.15 0.88 -13.32
C GLN A 306 -10.10 1.16 -12.23
N LEU A 307 -9.53 0.12 -11.61
CA LEU A 307 -8.46 0.28 -10.62
C LEU A 307 -7.18 0.85 -11.23
N VAL A 308 -6.85 0.45 -12.46
CA VAL A 308 -5.73 1.01 -13.21
C VAL A 308 -5.92 2.50 -13.44
N ASP A 309 -7.11 2.92 -13.84
CA ASP A 309 -7.42 4.33 -14.06
C ASP A 309 -7.31 5.14 -12.76
N VAL A 310 -7.85 4.63 -11.65
CA VAL A 310 -7.71 5.26 -10.32
C VAL A 310 -6.25 5.31 -9.88
N ALA A 311 -5.52 4.20 -10.00
CA ALA A 311 -4.12 4.10 -9.58
C ALA A 311 -3.18 4.97 -10.43
N GLY A 312 -3.50 5.16 -11.72
CA GLY A 312 -2.73 6.03 -12.62
C GLY A 312 -2.75 7.50 -12.23
N HIS A 313 -3.80 7.92 -11.54
CA HIS A 313 -3.94 9.31 -11.05
C HIS A 313 -3.32 9.55 -9.67
N LEU A 314 -2.87 8.50 -8.95
CA LEU A 314 -2.17 8.65 -7.68
C LEU A 314 -0.73 9.12 -7.94
N LYS A 315 -0.25 10.09 -7.17
CA LYS A 315 1.16 10.46 -7.14
C LYS A 315 1.84 9.77 -5.97
N ASP A 316 3.15 9.52 -6.06
CA ASP A 316 3.89 8.85 -4.99
C ASP A 316 3.82 9.58 -3.65
N GLN A 317 3.82 10.91 -3.69
CA GLN A 317 3.65 11.77 -2.52
C GLN A 317 2.28 11.65 -1.84
N ASP A 318 1.26 11.19 -2.58
CA ASP A 318 -0.11 11.04 -2.10
C ASP A 318 -0.34 9.63 -1.51
N ILE A 319 0.70 8.76 -1.56
CA ILE A 319 0.67 7.41 -1.00
C ILE A 319 1.35 7.41 0.37
N ARG A 320 0.56 7.28 1.42
CA ARG A 320 1.06 7.15 2.79
C ARG A 320 1.43 5.72 3.10
N ARG A 321 2.51 5.54 3.84
CA ARG A 321 3.00 4.23 4.24
C ARG A 321 2.86 4.06 5.75
N VAL A 322 2.15 3.04 6.17
CA VAL A 322 1.88 2.74 7.57
C VAL A 322 2.32 1.31 7.86
N ALA A 323 3.11 1.11 8.87
CA ALA A 323 3.41 -0.20 9.43
C ALA A 323 2.82 -0.29 10.85
N ILE A 324 2.07 -1.35 11.11
CA ILE A 324 1.55 -1.66 12.44
C ILE A 324 2.56 -2.55 13.14
N ASP A 325 3.11 -2.08 14.25
CA ASP A 325 4.21 -2.76 14.92
C ASP A 325 4.23 -2.55 16.46
N THR A 326 5.28 -3.05 17.10
CA THR A 326 5.46 -2.95 18.56
C THR A 326 5.92 -1.57 19.03
N SER A 327 6.27 -0.68 18.12
CA SER A 327 6.56 0.72 18.46
C SER A 327 5.29 1.56 18.62
N ASN A 328 4.14 1.02 18.19
CA ASN A 328 2.89 1.78 18.18
C ASN A 328 1.70 1.03 18.82
N LEU A 329 1.17 0.02 18.18
CA LEU A 329 -0.16 -0.54 18.50
C LEU A 329 -0.11 -2.02 18.93
N LEU A 330 1.06 -2.65 18.90
CA LEU A 330 1.22 -4.05 19.23
C LEU A 330 2.19 -4.26 20.40
N ARG A 331 2.11 -5.45 21.00
CA ARG A 331 3.08 -5.99 21.94
C ARG A 331 3.47 -7.40 21.54
N SER A 332 4.71 -7.78 21.85
CA SER A 332 5.17 -9.16 21.73
C SER A 332 4.55 -10.03 22.81
N GLY A 333 4.32 -11.29 22.47
CA GLY A 333 3.79 -12.29 23.39
C GLY A 333 4.13 -13.71 22.94
N THR A 334 3.68 -14.68 23.72
CA THR A 334 3.81 -16.09 23.43
C THR A 334 2.41 -16.72 23.48
N SER A 335 2.08 -17.51 22.48
CA SER A 335 0.80 -18.28 22.46
C SER A 335 0.84 -19.44 23.44
N SER A 336 -0.31 -20.07 23.68
CA SER A 336 -0.44 -21.23 24.59
C SER A 336 0.43 -22.43 24.17
N ASN A 337 0.80 -22.53 22.90
CA ASN A 337 1.68 -23.58 22.35
C ASN A 337 3.14 -23.13 22.16
N GLY A 338 3.55 -22.04 22.83
CA GLY A 338 4.94 -21.58 22.85
C GLY A 338 5.40 -20.77 21.63
N GLN A 339 4.54 -20.45 20.70
CA GLN A 339 4.93 -19.68 19.50
C GLN A 339 5.02 -18.18 19.81
N TYR A 340 6.02 -17.51 19.22
CA TYR A 340 6.07 -16.05 19.20
C TYR A 340 4.86 -15.49 18.45
N ILE A 341 4.17 -14.52 19.06
CA ILE A 341 3.03 -13.83 18.51
C ILE A 341 3.10 -12.33 18.76
N LEU A 342 2.36 -11.56 17.98
CA LEU A 342 2.10 -10.14 18.21
C LEU A 342 0.64 -9.98 18.61
N GLN A 343 0.39 -9.21 19.65
CA GLN A 343 -0.94 -8.95 20.18
C GLN A 343 -1.25 -7.45 20.09
N PRO A 344 -2.48 -7.06 19.74
CA PRO A 344 -2.87 -5.66 19.81
C PRO A 344 -2.81 -5.18 21.27
N LEU A 345 -2.39 -3.93 21.47
CA LEU A 345 -2.43 -3.29 22.79
C LEU A 345 -3.89 -3.15 23.28
N ASP A 346 -4.80 -2.89 22.36
CA ASP A 346 -6.24 -2.91 22.59
C ASP A 346 -6.83 -4.16 21.93
N PRO A 347 -7.27 -5.17 22.70
CA PRO A 347 -7.84 -6.41 22.18
C PRO A 347 -9.09 -6.23 21.31
N THR A 348 -9.76 -5.08 21.41
CA THR A 348 -10.92 -4.73 20.57
C THR A 348 -10.53 -4.10 19.23
N TYR A 349 -9.25 -3.88 18.99
CA TYR A 349 -8.70 -3.11 17.86
C TYR A 349 -9.14 -1.63 17.82
N GLY A 350 -9.84 -1.11 18.81
CA GLY A 350 -10.36 0.26 18.83
C GLY A 350 -9.25 1.32 18.67
N ALA A 351 -8.09 1.11 19.30
CA ALA A 351 -6.93 1.98 19.12
C ALA A 351 -6.41 1.95 17.66
N LEU A 352 -6.34 0.76 17.06
CA LEU A 352 -5.93 0.60 15.66
C LEU A 352 -6.94 1.25 14.71
N HIS A 353 -8.25 1.04 14.93
CA HIS A 353 -9.30 1.64 14.11
C HIS A 353 -9.24 3.17 14.16
N ARG A 354 -9.10 3.76 15.34
CA ARG A 354 -8.93 5.22 15.50
C ARG A 354 -7.67 5.72 14.79
N TYR A 355 -6.57 5.00 14.94
CA TYR A 355 -5.32 5.34 14.28
C TYR A 355 -5.47 5.36 12.75
N LEU A 356 -6.04 4.31 12.16
CA LEU A 356 -6.23 4.21 10.71
C LEU A 356 -7.24 5.24 10.18
N ALA A 357 -8.30 5.54 10.93
CA ALA A 357 -9.24 6.61 10.58
C ALA A 357 -8.57 7.98 10.51
N LYS A 358 -7.60 8.25 11.40
CA LYS A 358 -6.83 9.50 11.39
C LYS A 358 -5.75 9.54 10.30
N ALA A 359 -5.13 8.42 10.01
CA ALA A 359 -4.07 8.34 8.99
C ALA A 359 -4.59 8.66 7.57
N LEU A 360 -5.88 8.40 7.30
CA LEU A 360 -6.62 8.88 6.12
C LEU A 360 -7.84 9.68 6.58
N PRO A 361 -7.68 10.93 7.01
CA PRO A 361 -8.79 11.75 7.42
C PRO A 361 -9.79 11.92 6.28
N ASP A 362 -11.04 12.15 6.62
CA ASP A 362 -12.09 12.37 5.64
C ASP A 362 -11.90 13.68 4.86
N ARG A 363 -12.71 13.88 3.81
CA ARG A 363 -12.62 15.03 2.92
C ARG A 363 -12.79 16.36 3.64
N SER A 364 -13.62 16.41 4.68
CA SER A 364 -13.87 17.62 5.46
C SER A 364 -12.63 18.03 6.25
N THR A 365 -11.96 17.07 6.88
CA THR A 365 -10.68 17.28 7.57
C THR A 365 -9.56 17.71 6.62
N LEU A 366 -9.55 17.17 5.38
CA LEU A 366 -8.56 17.55 4.36
C LEU A 366 -8.77 18.98 3.84
N ALA A 367 -10.03 19.36 3.61
CA ALA A 367 -10.39 20.69 3.12
C ALA A 367 -10.11 21.79 4.12
N SER A 368 -10.09 21.47 5.41
CA SER A 368 -9.87 22.43 6.51
C SER A 368 -8.45 22.41 7.08
N ARG A 369 -7.50 21.77 6.41
CA ARG A 369 -6.09 21.73 6.85
C ARG A 369 -5.49 23.13 6.83
N VAL A 370 -5.07 23.60 8.00
CA VAL A 370 -4.30 24.83 8.14
C VAL A 370 -2.84 24.49 8.45
N PRO A 371 -1.88 25.26 7.95
CA PRO A 371 -0.49 25.12 8.34
C PRO A 371 -0.32 25.27 9.85
N PHE A 372 0.57 24.49 10.44
CA PHE A 372 0.94 24.61 11.85
C PHE A 372 2.44 24.37 12.06
N GLN A 373 2.92 24.76 13.23
CA GLN A 373 4.33 24.54 13.59
C GLN A 373 4.46 23.64 14.82
N VAL A 374 5.60 22.96 14.94
CA VAL A 374 5.95 22.11 16.07
C VAL A 374 7.15 22.70 16.78
N GLN A 375 7.05 22.88 18.11
CA GLN A 375 8.12 23.36 18.96
C GLN A 375 8.46 22.32 20.03
N ASP A 376 9.72 22.32 20.48
CA ASP A 376 10.20 21.40 21.52
C ASP A 376 10.23 22.09 22.88
N GLY A 377 9.20 21.85 23.68
CA GLY A 377 9.13 22.24 25.10
C GLY A 377 9.45 21.10 26.08
N SER A 378 9.84 19.92 25.58
CA SER A 378 10.06 18.74 26.42
C SER A 378 11.29 18.83 27.34
N GLY A 379 12.27 19.63 26.97
CA GLY A 379 13.56 19.68 27.68
C GLY A 379 14.42 18.45 27.55
N ARG A 380 14.04 17.50 26.71
CA ARG A 380 14.76 16.24 26.53
C ARG A 380 15.74 16.33 25.37
N TYR A 381 16.92 15.77 25.54
CA TYR A 381 17.85 15.51 24.45
C TYR A 381 17.58 14.11 23.91
N TRP A 382 17.10 14.04 22.68
CA TRP A 382 16.87 12.78 21.97
C TRP A 382 18.17 12.35 21.27
N LEU A 383 19.12 11.79 22.02
CA LEU A 383 20.32 11.21 21.42
C LEU A 383 20.44 9.75 21.86
N PRO A 384 20.90 8.87 20.94
CA PRO A 384 22.32 8.81 20.61
C PRO A 384 22.71 8.90 19.12
N TYR A 385 21.85 9.19 18.17
CA TYR A 385 22.22 8.99 16.75
C TYR A 385 22.21 10.24 15.87
N GLY A 386 22.36 11.42 16.40
CA GLY A 386 22.49 12.65 15.58
C GLY A 386 21.25 13.05 14.78
N ILE A 387 20.14 12.40 15.02
CA ILE A 387 18.86 12.66 14.35
C ILE A 387 18.15 13.76 15.13
N GLY A 388 18.18 14.97 14.65
CA GLY A 388 17.34 16.13 14.91
C GLY A 388 16.68 16.32 16.29
N THR A 389 16.10 17.48 16.49
CA THR A 389 15.28 17.78 17.69
C THR A 389 13.94 17.02 17.63
N PRO A 390 13.26 16.76 18.75
CA PRO A 390 11.91 16.18 18.77
C PRO A 390 10.94 16.90 17.84
N ALA A 391 10.98 18.23 17.79
CA ALA A 391 10.17 19.02 16.87
C ALA A 391 10.50 18.74 15.39
N GLY A 392 11.79 18.63 15.05
CA GLY A 392 12.22 18.31 13.68
C GLY A 392 11.78 16.93 13.23
N ILE A 393 11.93 15.92 14.09
CA ILE A 393 11.50 14.55 13.83
C ILE A 393 9.97 14.52 13.62
N MET A 394 9.21 15.11 14.55
CA MET A 394 7.75 15.14 14.43
C MET A 394 7.27 15.89 13.20
N THR A 395 7.90 17.03 12.89
CA THR A 395 7.57 17.78 11.67
C THR A 395 7.75 16.92 10.42
N SER A 396 8.90 16.22 10.31
CA SER A 396 9.16 15.32 9.18
C SER A 396 8.13 14.18 9.10
N LEU A 397 7.75 13.61 10.26
CA LEU A 397 6.73 12.57 10.34
C LEU A 397 5.35 13.07 9.87
N LEU A 398 4.96 14.27 10.29
CA LEU A 398 3.70 14.89 9.92
C LEU A 398 3.66 15.32 8.46
N GLN A 399 4.77 15.86 7.93
CA GLN A 399 4.92 16.17 6.51
C GLN A 399 4.79 14.92 5.63
N ALA A 400 5.39 13.80 6.04
CA ALA A 400 5.23 12.52 5.36
C ALA A 400 3.79 11.99 5.36
N GLN A 401 2.94 12.48 6.28
CA GLN A 401 1.49 12.21 6.31
C GLN A 401 0.67 13.27 5.55
N GLY A 402 1.33 14.17 4.82
CA GLY A 402 0.68 15.22 4.01
C GLY A 402 0.19 16.43 4.80
N TRP A 403 0.67 16.62 6.05
CA TRP A 403 0.38 17.85 6.81
C TRP A 403 1.34 18.96 6.43
N GLN A 404 0.84 20.20 6.40
CA GLN A 404 1.66 21.39 6.23
C GLN A 404 2.27 21.79 7.60
N ALA A 405 3.15 20.91 8.11
CA ALA A 405 3.85 21.13 9.35
C ALA A 405 5.20 21.82 9.11
N SER A 406 5.64 22.67 10.02
CA SER A 406 6.96 23.30 10.03
C SER A 406 7.58 23.23 11.42
N VAL A 407 8.91 23.29 11.47
CA VAL A 407 9.60 23.44 12.77
C VAL A 407 9.45 24.90 13.20
N GLY A 408 8.87 25.10 14.38
CA GLY A 408 8.73 26.42 14.97
C GLY A 408 10.05 26.93 15.56
N PRO A 409 10.10 28.23 15.93
CA PRO A 409 11.28 28.83 16.55
C PRO A 409 11.66 28.08 17.86
N LYS A 410 12.95 28.11 18.17
CA LYS A 410 13.46 27.52 19.43
C LYS A 410 12.79 28.22 20.63
N THR A 411 12.24 27.41 21.54
CA THR A 411 11.61 27.93 22.76
C THR A 411 12.40 27.55 23.99
N THR A 412 12.41 28.41 25.00
CA THR A 412 12.91 28.13 26.35
C THR A 412 11.81 27.65 27.28
N GLN A 413 10.54 27.76 26.84
CA GLN A 413 9.40 27.26 27.60
C GLN A 413 9.49 25.74 27.77
N ARG A 414 9.32 25.29 29.01
CA ARG A 414 9.27 23.86 29.35
C ARG A 414 7.88 23.52 29.84
N VAL A 415 7.30 22.48 29.29
CA VAL A 415 5.95 22.01 29.65
C VAL A 415 5.97 20.53 29.97
N ALA A 416 5.23 20.16 31.00
CA ALA A 416 5.08 18.75 31.38
C ALA A 416 4.19 17.99 30.40
N GLN A 417 3.10 18.64 29.96
CA GLN A 417 2.15 18.06 29.02
C GLN A 417 2.26 18.77 27.66
N THR A 418 2.12 18.00 26.59
CA THR A 418 2.05 18.53 25.23
C THR A 418 0.83 19.44 25.09
N GLN A 419 1.02 20.60 24.48
CA GLN A 419 -0.01 21.62 24.31
C GLN A 419 -0.23 21.91 22.83
N ILE A 420 -1.47 22.16 22.47
CA ILE A 420 -1.87 22.72 21.16
C ILE A 420 -2.29 24.17 21.39
N LEU A 421 -1.44 25.09 20.98
CA LEU A 421 -1.68 26.53 21.13
C LEU A 421 -2.47 27.00 19.90
N ASP A 422 -3.72 27.37 20.10
CA ASP A 422 -4.63 27.81 19.04
C ASP A 422 -4.79 29.34 19.06
N GLY A 423 -4.11 29.99 18.13
CA GLY A 423 -4.25 31.41 17.83
C GLY A 423 -5.09 31.70 16.57
N SER A 424 -5.84 30.70 16.09
CA SER A 424 -6.60 30.82 14.84
C SER A 424 -7.94 31.54 14.97
N GLY A 425 -8.39 31.81 16.19
CA GLY A 425 -9.74 32.36 16.43
C GLY A 425 -10.86 31.43 15.97
N GLY A 426 -10.61 30.13 15.97
CA GLY A 426 -11.57 29.11 15.56
C GLY A 426 -11.51 28.71 14.08
N SER A 427 -10.75 29.42 13.24
CA SER A 427 -10.64 29.10 11.81
C SER A 427 -9.91 27.78 11.52
N ALA A 428 -9.13 27.28 12.50
CA ALA A 428 -8.39 26.02 12.43
C ALA A 428 -9.04 24.88 13.24
N ALA A 429 -10.30 24.97 13.63
CA ALA A 429 -10.95 24.05 14.56
C ALA A 429 -10.76 22.56 14.22
N ALA A 430 -10.90 22.18 12.96
CA ALA A 430 -10.72 20.79 12.53
C ALA A 430 -9.26 20.32 12.64
N THR A 431 -8.28 21.19 12.31
CA THR A 431 -6.85 20.91 12.48
C THR A 431 -6.50 20.78 13.96
N VAL A 432 -7.00 21.69 14.80
CA VAL A 432 -6.79 21.68 16.26
C VAL A 432 -7.36 20.44 16.89
N ALA A 433 -8.60 20.05 16.55
CA ALA A 433 -9.23 18.82 17.04
C ALA A 433 -8.43 17.58 16.63
N TRP A 434 -7.94 17.52 15.39
CA TRP A 434 -7.09 16.42 14.94
C TRP A 434 -5.77 16.37 15.70
N LEU A 435 -5.09 17.52 15.89
CA LEU A 435 -3.84 17.62 16.64
C LEU A 435 -4.01 17.20 18.10
N GLN A 436 -5.09 17.68 18.75
CA GLN A 436 -5.42 17.29 20.12
C GLN A 436 -5.56 15.79 20.25
N ASP A 437 -6.28 15.20 19.36
CA ASP A 437 -6.55 13.76 19.32
C ASP A 437 -5.29 12.95 18.97
N TYR A 438 -4.44 13.51 18.08
CA TYR A 438 -3.19 12.89 17.65
C TYR A 438 -2.12 12.89 18.75
N PHE A 439 -1.94 14.03 19.44
CA PHE A 439 -0.92 14.20 20.48
C PHE A 439 -1.42 13.87 21.89
N GLY A 440 -2.72 13.77 22.09
CA GLY A 440 -3.32 13.66 23.42
C GLY A 440 -3.10 14.91 24.29
N GLY A 441 -2.80 16.05 23.64
CA GLY A 441 -2.41 17.28 24.31
C GLY A 441 -3.58 18.15 24.76
N VAL A 442 -3.28 19.15 25.57
CA VAL A 442 -4.25 20.16 26.01
C VAL A 442 -4.33 21.28 24.99
N VAL A 443 -5.55 21.65 24.56
CA VAL A 443 -5.76 22.81 23.69
C VAL A 443 -5.80 24.08 24.56
N THR A 444 -4.99 25.07 24.18
CA THR A 444 -4.93 26.37 24.85
C THR A 444 -5.15 27.47 23.79
N THR A 445 -6.19 28.26 23.94
CA THR A 445 -6.40 29.42 23.08
C THR A 445 -5.38 30.54 23.42
N VAL A 446 -4.72 31.04 22.40
CA VAL A 446 -3.72 32.11 22.53
C VAL A 446 -4.03 33.27 21.56
N ALA A 447 -3.37 34.38 21.73
CA ALA A 447 -3.46 35.46 20.76
C ALA A 447 -2.87 35.01 19.41
N ALA A 448 -3.43 35.51 18.31
CA ALA A 448 -2.90 35.25 16.98
C ALA A 448 -1.44 35.75 16.90
N PRO A 449 -0.52 34.90 16.37
CA PRO A 449 0.87 35.33 16.22
C PRO A 449 0.99 36.41 15.17
N ALA A 450 1.94 37.33 15.36
CA ALA A 450 2.19 38.43 14.40
C ALA A 450 2.67 37.93 13.04
N SER A 451 3.27 36.71 12.99
CA SER A 451 3.74 36.05 11.77
C SER A 451 3.77 34.53 11.94
N GLY A 452 3.70 33.78 10.83
CA GLY A 452 3.75 32.32 10.84
C GLY A 452 2.39 31.65 11.06
N PRO A 453 2.39 30.31 11.24
CA PRO A 453 1.17 29.54 11.46
C PRO A 453 0.44 29.94 12.74
N SER A 454 -0.88 30.00 12.67
CA SER A 454 -1.74 30.35 13.82
C SER A 454 -1.87 29.22 14.85
N VAL A 455 -1.47 27.99 14.50
CA VAL A 455 -1.51 26.84 15.39
C VAL A 455 -0.10 26.34 15.66
N THR A 456 0.21 26.09 16.95
CA THR A 456 1.50 25.58 17.38
C THR A 456 1.31 24.35 18.26
N VAL A 457 2.01 23.25 17.95
CA VAL A 457 2.15 22.10 18.82
C VAL A 457 3.41 22.30 19.66
N LEU A 458 3.27 22.46 20.96
CA LEU A 458 4.38 22.55 21.91
C LEU A 458 4.52 21.20 22.59
N LEU A 459 5.54 20.42 22.20
CA LEU A 459 5.79 19.09 22.74
C LEU A 459 6.21 19.16 24.21
N GLY A 460 5.52 18.43 25.07
CA GLY A 460 5.82 18.34 26.49
C GLY A 460 6.76 17.19 26.85
N SER A 461 7.13 17.09 28.14
CA SER A 461 7.92 15.97 28.62
C SER A 461 7.16 14.62 28.63
N ASP A 462 5.83 14.65 28.50
CA ASP A 462 4.96 13.49 28.29
C ASP A 462 5.04 12.92 26.87
N PHE A 463 5.51 13.72 25.92
CA PHE A 463 5.62 13.30 24.54
C PHE A 463 6.60 12.13 24.38
N THR A 464 6.17 11.06 23.74
CA THR A 464 6.99 9.90 23.38
C THR A 464 6.83 9.57 21.90
N LEU A 465 7.94 9.39 21.18
CA LEU A 465 7.92 8.96 19.77
C LEU A 465 7.30 7.57 19.58
N LYS A 466 7.21 6.77 20.65
CA LYS A 466 6.63 5.42 20.64
C LYS A 466 5.11 5.40 20.43
N THR A 467 4.42 6.50 20.68
CA THR A 467 2.96 6.60 20.47
C THR A 467 2.56 6.80 19.02
N PHE A 468 3.52 7.06 18.13
CA PHE A 468 3.26 7.33 16.74
C PHE A 468 4.12 6.43 15.86
N PRO A 469 3.50 5.66 14.93
CA PRO A 469 4.28 4.92 13.96
C PRO A 469 5.10 5.91 13.15
N ALA A 470 6.40 5.70 13.12
CA ALA A 470 7.22 6.38 12.12
C ALA A 470 6.65 6.04 10.74
N PRO A 471 6.35 7.03 9.86
CA PRO A 471 6.06 6.72 8.48
C PRO A 471 7.23 5.91 7.95
N ALA A 472 6.96 4.84 7.22
CA ALA A 472 7.98 4.16 6.48
C ALA A 472 8.56 5.19 5.49
N ARG A 473 9.83 5.57 5.69
CA ARG A 473 10.58 6.43 4.78
C ARG A 473 10.83 5.71 3.47
#